data_418b851f0b8ac1d4f36808b2a4e8c8c5
#
_entry.id   418b851f0b8ac1d4f36808b2a4e8c8c5
#
_cell.length_a   1.000
_cell.length_b   1.000
_cell.length_c   1.000
_cell.angle_alpha   90.00
_cell.angle_beta   90.00
_cell.angle_gamma   90.00
#
_symmetry.space_group_name_H-M   'P 1'
#
loop_
_entity.id
_entity.type
_entity.pdbx_description
1 polymer ?
#
loop_
_entity_poly.entity_id
_entity_poly.type
_entity_poly.pdbx_seq_one_letter_code
_entity_poly.pdbx_strand_id
1 'polypeptide(L)' 'MAELTLRPNLPNSDDFYAALLEAHDGLEPSEMHALNARLILILANHIGDEEVLESALRAARTSSGHRTNRGEKDEPTF' A
#
# COMPACT_ATOMS: atom_id res chain seq x y z
N MET A 1 -6.27 -22.29 -2.38
CA MET A 1 -5.96 -21.36 -1.66
C MET A 1 -5.43 -20.22 -2.40
N ALA A 2 -5.76 -19.04 -2.05
CA ALA A 2 -5.30 -17.84 -2.69
C ALA A 2 -3.88 -17.53 -2.28
N GLU A 3 -3.15 -16.93 -3.17
CA GLU A 3 -1.79 -16.55 -2.90
C GLU A 3 -1.60 -15.10 -3.27
N LEU A 4 -0.69 -14.44 -2.58
CA LEU A 4 -0.38 -13.06 -2.89
C LEU A 4 0.32 -12.97 -4.24
N THR A 5 -0.18 -12.11 -5.10
CA THR A 5 0.42 -11.87 -6.39
C THR A 5 1.41 -10.71 -6.26
N LEU A 6 2.66 -10.99 -6.54
CA LEU A 6 3.70 -9.97 -6.45
C LEU A 6 4.16 -9.46 -7.80
N ARG A 7 3.70 -10.08 -8.88
CA ARG A 7 4.01 -9.60 -10.21
C ARG A 7 3.06 -8.48 -10.57
N PRO A 8 3.41 -7.65 -11.54
CA PRO A 8 2.48 -6.62 -11.98
C PRO A 8 1.14 -7.25 -12.35
N ASN A 9 0.10 -6.78 -11.73
CA ASN A 9 -1.22 -7.35 -11.91
C ASN A 9 -2.29 -6.30 -12.10
N LEU A 10 -1.90 -5.04 -12.00
CA LEU A 10 -2.83 -3.94 -12.15
C LEU A 10 -2.55 -3.25 -13.47
N PRO A 11 -3.45 -3.38 -14.45
CA PRO A 11 -3.25 -2.68 -15.71
C PRO A 11 -3.39 -1.20 -15.43
N ASN A 12 -2.79 -0.33 -15.96
CA ASN A 12 -2.92 1.10 -15.72
C ASN A 12 -2.59 1.49 -14.29
N SER A 13 -1.50 0.90 -13.76
CA SER A 13 -1.12 1.21 -12.39
C SER A 13 -0.78 2.70 -12.22
N ASP A 14 -0.29 3.34 -13.29
CA ASP A 14 0.01 4.76 -13.22
C ASP A 14 -1.24 5.58 -12.99
N ASP A 15 -2.35 5.17 -13.59
CA ASP A 15 -3.61 5.86 -13.39
C ASP A 15 -4.09 5.72 -11.95
N PHE A 16 -3.90 4.53 -11.39
CA PHE A 16 -4.29 4.35 -10.00
C PHE A 16 -3.42 5.17 -9.08
N TYR A 17 -2.13 5.22 -9.36
CA TYR A 17 -1.23 6.01 -8.55
C TYR A 17 -1.61 7.49 -8.58
N ALA A 18 -1.98 8.00 -9.76
CA ALA A 18 -2.41 9.37 -9.88
C ALA A 18 -3.69 9.62 -9.08
N ALA A 19 -4.62 8.67 -9.12
CA ALA A 19 -5.84 8.81 -8.35
C ALA A 19 -5.56 8.79 -6.86
N LEU A 20 -4.60 7.97 -6.43
CA LEU A 20 -4.23 7.90 -5.03
C LEU A 20 -3.64 9.22 -4.57
N LEU A 21 -2.76 9.82 -5.36
CA LEU A 21 -2.19 11.11 -5.02
C LEU A 21 -3.26 12.18 -4.95
N GLU A 22 -4.21 12.12 -5.88
CA GLU A 22 -5.28 13.08 -5.89
C GLU A 22 -6.15 12.96 -4.64
N ALA A 23 -6.37 11.75 -4.19
CA ALA A 23 -7.17 11.54 -2.99
C ALA A 23 -6.50 12.14 -1.75
N HIS A 24 -5.18 12.27 -1.78
CA HIS A 24 -4.44 12.84 -0.66
C HIS A 24 -4.29 14.36 -0.76
N ASP A 25 -4.67 14.94 -1.89
CA ASP A 25 -4.43 16.35 -2.12
C ASP A 25 -5.19 17.21 -1.14
N GLY A 26 -4.52 18.14 -0.53
CA GLY A 26 -5.18 19.08 0.39
C GLY A 26 -5.39 18.56 1.80
N LEU A 27 -4.93 17.34 2.09
CA LEU A 27 -5.15 16.77 3.42
C LEU A 27 -3.97 17.06 4.34
N GLU A 28 -4.27 17.21 5.62
CA GLU A 28 -3.23 17.30 6.64
C GLU A 28 -2.64 15.90 6.86
N PRO A 29 -1.42 15.82 7.40
CA PRO A 29 -0.80 14.49 7.59
C PRO A 29 -1.66 13.51 8.37
N SER A 30 -2.34 13.96 9.43
CA SER A 30 -3.17 13.03 10.18
C SER A 30 -4.35 12.54 9.36
N GLU A 31 -4.86 13.39 8.46
CA GLU A 31 -5.94 12.98 7.59
C GLU A 31 -5.45 12.02 6.52
N MET A 32 -4.21 12.20 6.06
CA MET A 32 -3.64 11.27 5.10
C MET A 32 -3.50 9.90 5.71
N HIS A 33 -3.04 9.83 6.96
CA HIS A 33 -2.93 8.56 7.65
C HIS A 33 -4.29 7.89 7.82
N ALA A 34 -5.29 8.68 8.16
CA ALA A 34 -6.64 8.15 8.32
C ALA A 34 -7.19 7.63 7.01
N LEU A 35 -6.94 8.34 5.92
CA LEU A 35 -7.39 7.92 4.61
C LEU A 35 -6.71 6.60 4.24
N ASN A 36 -5.41 6.49 4.47
CA ASN A 36 -4.69 5.28 4.16
C ASN A 36 -5.20 4.10 4.96
N ALA A 37 -5.47 4.31 6.25
CA ALA A 37 -5.97 3.24 7.08
C ALA A 37 -7.34 2.75 6.60
N ARG A 38 -8.22 3.68 6.25
CA ARG A 38 -9.53 3.30 5.75
C ARG A 38 -9.43 2.58 4.42
N LEU A 39 -8.55 3.06 3.54
CA LEU A 39 -8.37 2.41 2.25
C LEU A 39 -7.87 0.99 2.42
N ILE A 40 -6.91 0.80 3.32
CA ILE A 40 -6.39 -0.54 3.57
C ILE A 40 -7.51 -1.46 4.04
N LEU A 41 -8.36 -0.98 4.93
CA LEU A 41 -9.45 -1.82 5.43
C LEU A 41 -10.48 -2.13 4.34
N ILE A 42 -10.76 -1.16 3.48
CA ILE A 42 -11.68 -1.39 2.39
C ILE A 42 -11.11 -2.45 1.44
N LEU A 43 -9.83 -2.31 1.10
CA LEU A 43 -9.21 -3.27 0.19
C LEU A 43 -9.07 -4.63 0.85
N ALA A 44 -8.76 -4.66 2.15
CA ALA A 44 -8.64 -5.92 2.86
C ALA A 44 -9.99 -6.65 2.87
N ASN A 45 -11.06 -5.92 3.06
CA ASN A 45 -12.38 -6.53 3.04
C ASN A 45 -12.70 -7.08 1.65
N HIS A 46 -12.29 -6.37 0.61
CA HIS A 46 -12.54 -6.83 -0.75
C HIS A 46 -11.74 -8.10 -1.04
N ILE A 47 -10.49 -8.15 -0.60
CA ILE A 47 -9.65 -9.32 -0.80
C ILE A 47 -10.21 -10.52 -0.04
N GLY A 48 -10.60 -10.31 1.20
CA GLY A 48 -11.32 -11.31 1.98
C GLY A 48 -10.54 -12.57 2.34
N ASP A 49 -9.22 -12.53 2.26
CA ASP A 49 -8.39 -13.68 2.55
C ASP A 49 -7.28 -13.28 3.50
N GLU A 50 -7.39 -13.75 4.73
CA GLU A 50 -6.48 -13.32 5.78
C GLU A 50 -5.04 -13.73 5.51
N GLU A 51 -4.84 -14.91 4.94
CA GLU A 51 -3.48 -15.36 4.64
C GLU A 51 -2.81 -14.47 3.60
N VAL A 52 -3.58 -14.07 2.59
CA VAL A 52 -3.05 -13.17 1.58
C VAL A 52 -2.70 -11.83 2.21
N LEU A 53 -3.56 -11.35 3.10
CA LEU A 53 -3.32 -10.07 3.75
C LEU A 53 -2.10 -10.11 4.64
N GLU A 54 -1.90 -11.20 5.36
CA GLU A 54 -0.71 -11.34 6.19
C GLU A 54 0.55 -11.39 5.34
N SER A 55 0.47 -12.08 4.21
CA SER A 55 1.60 -12.12 3.29
C SER A 55 1.92 -10.74 2.75
N ALA A 56 0.89 -9.97 2.46
CA ALA A 56 1.09 -8.62 1.95
C ALA A 56 1.75 -7.74 3.00
N LEU A 57 1.35 -7.89 4.27
CA LEU A 57 1.97 -7.11 5.33
C LEU A 57 3.45 -7.45 5.47
N ARG A 58 3.78 -8.72 5.38
CA ARG A 58 5.17 -9.13 5.45
C ARG A 58 5.97 -8.58 4.27
N ALA A 59 5.39 -8.64 3.08
CA ALA A 59 6.07 -8.12 1.90
C ALA A 59 6.32 -6.63 2.02
N ALA A 60 5.33 -5.91 2.54
CA ALA A 60 5.46 -4.47 2.69
C ALA A 60 6.55 -4.12 3.70
N ARG A 61 6.61 -4.88 4.81
CA ARG A 61 7.63 -4.62 5.81
C ARG A 61 9.01 -4.95 5.28
N THR A 62 9.11 -6.04 4.56
CA THR A 62 10.39 -6.47 4.03
C THR A 62 10.93 -5.46 3.04
N SER A 63 10.09 -4.97 2.18
CA SER A 63 10.52 -3.99 1.22
C SER A 63 11.01 -2.73 1.90
N SER A 64 10.27 -2.31 2.88
CA SER A 64 10.61 -1.14 3.60
C SER A 64 11.91 -1.28 4.36
N GLY A 65 12.06 -2.36 5.07
CA GLY A 65 13.23 -2.60 5.83
C GLY A 65 14.44 -2.80 5.00
N HIS A 66 14.19 -3.31 3.82
CA HIS A 66 15.22 -3.56 2.98
C HIS A 66 15.91 -2.34 2.56
N ARG A 67 15.36 -1.29 2.46
CA ARG A 67 15.98 -0.26 2.06
C ARG A 67 16.48 0.53 3.01
N THR A 68 16.54 0.34 3.86
CA THR A 68 16.97 0.91 4.86
C THR A 68 17.99 1.61 4.82
N ASN A 69 18.41 1.78 4.78
CA ASN A 69 19.37 2.13 4.84
C ASN A 69 19.49 3.28 4.59
N ARG A 70 19.51 3.84 4.48
CA ARG A 70 19.71 4.77 4.21
C ARG A 70 19.04 5.62 4.44
N GLY A 71 18.72 5.78 4.73
CA GLY A 71 18.16 6.34 4.98
C GLY A 71 17.41 7.07 4.55
N GLU A 72 17.25 7.26 4.26
CA GLU A 72 16.69 7.73 3.88
C GLU A 72 15.68 7.84 3.72
N LYS A 73 15.25 8.18 3.68
CA LYS A 73 14.36 8.33 3.54
C LYS A 73 13.61 7.93 2.95
N ASP A 74 13.24 7.72 2.61
CA ASP A 74 12.63 7.31 1.98
C ASP A 74 11.44 7.21 2.03
N GLU A 75 10.64 7.22 1.72
CA GLU A 75 9.56 7.21 1.74
C GLU A 75 8.92 6.40 1.18
N PRO A 76 8.18 6.06 1.31
CA PRO A 76 7.52 5.11 0.98
C PRO A 76 6.65 5.27 0.08
N THR A 77 6.44 4.94 -0.43
CA THR A 77 5.77 4.94 -1.28
C THR A 77 4.63 4.58 -1.15
N PHE A 78 4.02 4.39 -1.03
CA PHE A 78 2.95 4.03 -0.83
C PHE A 78 2.68 3.47 -0.77
#